data_e008b77fb02ae21bf6b40a297eadd0fa
#
_entry.id   e008b77fb02ae21bf6b40a297eadd0fa
#
_cell.length_a   1.000
_cell.length_b   1.000
_cell.length_c   1.000
_cell.angle_alpha   90.00
_cell.angle_beta   90.00
_cell.angle_gamma   90.00
#
_symmetry.space_group_name_H-M   'P 1'
#
loop_
_entity.id
_entity.type
_entity.pdbx_description
1 polymer ?
#
loop_
_entity_poly.entity_id
_entity_poly.type
_entity_poly.pdbx_seq_one_letter_code
_entity_poly.pdbx_strand_id
1 'polypeptide(L)'
;MFSGRIDGVGPRYCPSIEDKIHRFADKESHQIFIDPEGLLSKEVYPNGISTSMPKDIQEKMVKSILGFEKAKITQFGYAVEYDFFDPRNLSHTLETKNIKNLYFAGQINGTTGYEEAAAQGLVAGINAALSIEGKEPWIESRSNSYIGVLIDDLITLGTKEPYRMFTSRAEHRLLLREDNADQRLTPYAHSLGILSNERSVSYTHLRAHETP
;
A
#
# COMPACT_ATOMS: atom_id res chain seq x y z
N MET A 1 18.76 0.94 12.34
CA MET A 1 18.88 0.95 10.88
C MET A 1 20.23 1.51 10.45
N PHE A 2 20.53 2.80 10.52
CA PHE A 2 21.81 3.37 10.07
C PHE A 2 23.05 2.98 10.92
N SER A 3 22.86 2.45 12.10
CA SER A 3 23.95 1.93 12.97
C SER A 3 24.27 0.46 12.74
N GLY A 4 23.61 -0.23 11.81
CA GLY A 4 23.77 -1.67 11.56
C GLY A 4 23.27 -2.59 12.69
N ARG A 5 22.50 -2.05 13.64
CA ARG A 5 21.95 -2.84 14.77
C ARG A 5 20.59 -3.45 14.46
N ILE A 6 19.93 -2.99 13.40
CA ILE A 6 18.63 -3.47 12.94
C ILE A 6 18.79 -3.82 11.47
N ASP A 7 18.64 -5.08 11.13
CA ASP A 7 18.57 -5.56 9.75
C ASP A 7 17.16 -5.33 9.23
N GLY A 8 17.02 -4.48 8.21
CA GLY A 8 15.73 -4.19 7.61
C GLY A 8 15.75 -2.95 6.74
N VAL A 9 14.75 -2.83 5.88
CA VAL A 9 14.53 -1.67 5.01
C VAL A 9 13.32 -0.91 5.52
N GLY A 10 13.49 0.37 5.86
CA GLY A 10 12.41 1.24 6.30
C GLY A 10 11.37 1.49 5.22
N PRO A 11 10.12 1.84 5.60
CA PRO A 11 9.07 2.18 4.66
C PRO A 11 9.46 3.39 3.80
N ARG A 12 9.17 3.34 2.51
CA ARG A 12 9.61 4.35 1.55
C ARG A 12 8.98 5.72 1.75
N TYR A 13 7.72 5.76 2.19
CA TYR A 13 6.91 6.99 2.25
C TYR A 13 6.50 7.45 3.65
N CYS A 14 6.91 6.75 4.67
CA CYS A 14 6.72 7.16 6.07
C CYS A 14 8.06 7.13 6.79
N PRO A 15 9.03 7.98 6.38
CA PRO A 15 10.33 7.99 7.01
C PRO A 15 10.21 8.41 8.47
N SER A 16 10.92 7.72 9.34
CA SER A 16 11.08 8.13 10.73
C SER A 16 11.79 9.48 10.82
N ILE A 17 11.73 10.12 11.98
CA ILE A 17 12.49 11.36 12.19
C ILE A 17 14.00 11.11 12.04
N GLU A 18 14.47 9.92 12.43
CA GLU A 18 15.86 9.51 12.26
C GLU A 18 16.25 9.44 10.78
N ASP A 19 15.37 8.91 9.92
CA ASP A 19 15.56 8.89 8.48
C ASP A 19 15.62 10.29 7.89
N LYS A 20 14.72 11.17 8.34
CA LYS A 20 14.67 12.56 7.86
C LYS A 20 15.95 13.30 8.20
N ILE A 21 16.41 13.19 9.45
CA ILE A 21 17.65 13.82 9.91
C ILE A 21 18.83 13.30 9.10
N HIS A 22 18.88 12.00 8.82
CA HIS A 22 19.96 11.41 8.03
C HIS A 22 19.93 11.85 6.56
N ARG A 23 18.76 11.78 5.92
CA ARG A 23 18.61 12.09 4.49
C ARG A 23 18.67 13.58 4.17
N PHE A 24 18.25 14.42 5.11
CA PHE A 24 18.16 15.88 4.95
C PHE A 24 18.97 16.60 6.02
N ALA A 25 20.20 16.13 6.25
CA ALA A 25 21.10 16.68 7.26
C ALA A 25 21.51 18.14 6.99
N ASP A 26 21.34 18.60 5.74
CA ASP A 26 21.57 19.98 5.31
C ASP A 26 20.43 20.93 5.67
N LYS A 27 19.28 20.41 6.14
CA LYS A 27 18.12 21.22 6.53
C LYS A 27 18.21 21.62 8.01
N GLU A 28 17.95 22.90 8.27
CA GLU A 28 17.92 23.45 9.62
C GLU A 28 16.67 23.10 10.41
N SER A 29 15.59 22.72 9.73
CA SER A 29 14.30 22.37 10.34
C SER A 29 13.52 21.34 9.55
N HIS A 30 12.60 20.66 10.23
CA HIS A 30 11.67 19.72 9.63
C HIS A 30 10.23 20.14 9.96
N GLN A 31 9.35 20.05 8.95
CA GLN A 31 7.94 20.35 9.12
C GLN A 31 7.25 19.28 9.98
N ILE A 32 6.48 19.72 10.95
CA ILE A 32 5.59 18.90 11.78
C ILE A 32 4.18 19.46 11.64
N PHE A 33 3.22 18.57 11.38
CA PHE A 33 1.79 18.91 11.37
C PHE A 33 1.16 18.41 12.65
N ILE A 34 0.30 19.23 13.25
CA ILE A 34 -0.38 18.91 14.50
C ILE A 34 -1.85 18.70 14.21
N ASP A 35 -2.27 17.45 14.27
CA ASP A 35 -3.63 17.04 13.96
C ASP A 35 -4.39 16.76 15.26
N PRO A 36 -5.51 17.46 15.57
CA PRO A 36 -6.35 17.13 16.71
C PRO A 36 -6.97 15.74 16.54
N GLU A 37 -6.91 14.91 17.58
CA GLU A 37 -7.53 13.57 17.59
C GLU A 37 -9.07 13.59 17.66
N GLY A 38 -9.66 14.78 17.76
CA GLY A 38 -11.10 14.98 17.74
C GLY A 38 -11.50 16.36 18.23
N LEU A 39 -12.74 16.77 17.95
CA LEU A 39 -13.24 18.10 18.24
C LEU A 39 -13.22 18.47 19.76
N LEU A 40 -13.34 17.49 20.62
CA LEU A 40 -13.37 17.68 22.08
C LEU A 40 -12.15 17.06 22.78
N SER A 41 -11.26 16.42 22.04
CA SER A 41 -10.05 15.83 22.59
C SER A 41 -8.99 16.90 22.87
N LYS A 42 -8.24 16.71 23.94
CA LYS A 42 -7.01 17.49 24.21
C LYS A 42 -5.77 16.82 23.63
N GLU A 43 -5.93 15.64 23.04
CA GLU A 43 -4.85 14.91 22.41
C GLU A 43 -4.64 15.39 20.99
N VAL A 44 -3.39 15.45 20.59
CA VAL A 44 -2.98 15.81 19.24
C VAL A 44 -2.01 14.76 18.71
N TYR A 45 -2.08 14.51 17.42
CA TYR A 45 -1.14 13.66 16.72
C TYR A 45 -0.09 14.52 16.01
N PRO A 46 1.18 14.44 16.43
CA PRO A 46 2.26 15.19 15.76
C PRO A 46 2.73 14.40 14.54
N ASN A 47 2.19 14.71 13.39
CA ASN A 47 2.54 14.07 12.13
C ASN A 47 3.93 14.54 11.67
N GLY A 48 4.79 13.57 11.32
CA GLY A 48 6.12 13.85 10.80
C GLY A 48 7.28 13.56 11.75
N ILE A 49 7.01 13.10 12.97
CA ILE A 49 8.03 12.70 13.96
C ILE A 49 7.92 11.24 14.38
N SER A 50 7.42 10.37 13.49
CA SER A 50 7.43 8.91 13.73
C SER A 50 8.83 8.46 14.12
N THR A 51 8.94 7.64 15.17
CA THR A 51 10.24 7.23 15.72
C THR A 51 10.15 5.87 16.41
N SER A 52 11.27 5.17 16.42
CA SER A 52 11.48 3.93 17.21
C SER A 52 12.49 4.12 18.33
N MET A 53 12.88 5.36 18.64
CA MET A 53 13.83 5.64 19.71
C MET A 53 13.32 5.20 21.09
N PRO A 54 14.20 4.98 22.08
CA PRO A 54 13.82 4.72 23.46
C PRO A 54 12.90 5.81 24.04
N LYS A 55 12.01 5.42 24.94
CA LYS A 55 10.97 6.33 25.50
C LYS A 55 11.52 7.62 26.10
N ASP A 56 12.62 7.55 26.84
CA ASP A 56 13.28 8.69 27.45
C ASP A 56 13.80 9.70 26.39
N ILE A 57 14.24 9.20 25.24
CA ILE A 57 14.66 10.04 24.13
C ILE A 57 13.46 10.67 23.43
N GLN A 58 12.37 9.92 23.25
CA GLN A 58 11.13 10.46 22.68
C GLN A 58 10.59 11.61 23.54
N GLU A 59 10.60 11.47 24.88
CA GLU A 59 10.19 12.55 25.78
C GLU A 59 11.06 13.80 25.63
N LYS A 60 12.38 13.64 25.57
CA LYS A 60 13.30 14.76 25.36
C LYS A 60 13.08 15.41 24.00
N MET A 61 12.90 14.63 22.94
CA MET A 61 12.63 15.10 21.60
C MET A 61 11.33 15.93 21.57
N VAL A 62 10.23 15.39 22.08
CA VAL A 62 8.94 16.09 22.08
C VAL A 62 9.02 17.39 22.85
N LYS A 63 9.62 17.39 24.06
CA LYS A 63 9.78 18.59 24.89
C LYS A 63 10.73 19.65 24.32
N SER A 64 11.57 19.28 23.34
CA SER A 64 12.43 20.24 22.65
C SER A 64 11.72 20.99 21.51
N ILE A 65 10.51 20.58 21.14
CA ILE A 65 9.72 21.24 20.12
C ILE A 65 9.04 22.47 20.73
N LEU A 66 9.16 23.61 20.06
CA LEU A 66 8.55 24.87 20.51
C LEU A 66 7.04 24.73 20.70
N GLY A 67 6.55 25.04 21.89
CA GLY A 67 5.14 24.88 22.28
C GLY A 67 4.79 23.53 22.90
N PHE A 68 5.71 22.56 22.91
CA PHE A 68 5.52 21.23 23.47
C PHE A 68 6.31 20.98 24.76
N GLU A 69 6.90 21.97 25.34
CA GLU A 69 7.77 21.89 26.56
C GLU A 69 7.06 21.22 27.73
N LYS A 70 5.72 21.38 27.83
CA LYS A 70 4.87 20.78 28.85
C LYS A 70 4.03 19.60 28.37
N ALA A 71 4.23 19.16 27.12
CA ALA A 71 3.47 18.06 26.57
C ALA A 71 3.78 16.74 27.30
N LYS A 72 2.76 15.89 27.39
CA LYS A 72 2.88 14.52 27.88
C LYS A 72 2.58 13.58 26.72
N ILE A 73 3.44 12.60 26.53
CA ILE A 73 3.21 11.56 25.54
C ILE A 73 2.20 10.58 26.13
N THR A 74 1.05 10.41 25.47
CA THR A 74 0.01 9.43 25.84
C THR A 74 0.32 8.08 25.24
N GLN A 75 0.88 8.05 24.01
CA GLN A 75 1.32 6.84 23.34
C GLN A 75 2.71 7.07 22.71
N PHE A 76 3.67 6.23 23.10
CA PHE A 76 5.01 6.28 22.53
C PHE A 76 5.04 5.67 21.13
N GLY A 77 5.90 6.21 20.29
CA GLY A 77 6.27 5.58 19.02
C GLY A 77 6.97 4.25 19.25
N TYR A 78 6.84 3.36 18.27
CA TYR A 78 7.41 2.01 18.31
C TYR A 78 7.90 1.59 16.93
N ALA A 79 8.85 0.67 16.89
CA ALA A 79 9.27 0.04 15.66
C ALA A 79 8.22 -0.96 15.20
N VAL A 80 7.97 -0.99 13.89
CA VAL A 80 7.14 -2.02 13.25
C VAL A 80 8.05 -2.87 12.39
N GLU A 81 8.06 -4.17 12.66
CA GLU A 81 8.74 -5.19 11.87
C GLU A 81 7.70 -6.06 11.18
N TYR A 82 7.96 -6.45 9.93
CA TYR A 82 7.07 -7.28 9.15
C TYR A 82 7.80 -8.53 8.69
N ASP A 83 7.10 -9.65 8.73
CA ASP A 83 7.53 -10.82 7.98
C ASP A 83 7.38 -10.54 6.48
N PHE A 84 8.37 -10.97 5.73
CA PHE A 84 8.46 -10.81 4.29
C PHE A 84 8.78 -12.15 3.65
N PHE A 85 8.02 -12.48 2.63
CA PHE A 85 8.26 -13.64 1.77
C PHE A 85 8.51 -13.17 0.34
N ASP A 86 9.49 -13.80 -0.31
CA ASP A 86 9.83 -13.46 -1.68
C ASP A 86 8.62 -13.73 -2.60
N PRO A 87 8.02 -12.69 -3.20
CA PRO A 87 6.81 -12.84 -4.01
C PRO A 87 7.02 -13.66 -5.28
N ARG A 88 8.27 -13.94 -5.68
CA ARG A 88 8.56 -14.87 -6.78
C ARG A 88 8.17 -16.31 -6.47
N ASN A 89 7.87 -16.63 -5.22
CA ASN A 89 7.30 -17.91 -4.80
C ASN A 89 5.76 -17.97 -4.93
N LEU A 90 5.14 -16.95 -5.50
CA LEU A 90 3.71 -16.91 -5.81
C LEU A 90 3.46 -17.14 -7.30
N SER A 91 2.28 -17.65 -7.60
CA SER A 91 1.70 -17.66 -8.95
C SER A 91 1.04 -16.32 -9.26
N HIS A 92 0.57 -16.11 -10.50
CA HIS A 92 -0.19 -14.91 -10.88
C HIS A 92 -1.53 -14.76 -10.12
N THR A 93 -2.02 -15.84 -9.52
CA THR A 93 -3.20 -15.84 -8.66
C THR A 93 -2.92 -15.38 -7.24
N LEU A 94 -1.66 -15.12 -6.90
CA LEU A 94 -1.13 -14.90 -5.55
C LEU A 94 -1.20 -16.13 -4.62
N GLU A 95 -1.49 -17.30 -5.18
CA GLU A 95 -1.34 -18.57 -4.47
C GLU A 95 0.14 -18.93 -4.33
N THR A 96 0.52 -19.49 -3.18
CA THR A 96 1.90 -19.94 -2.97
C THR A 96 2.18 -21.19 -3.81
N LYS A 97 3.39 -21.26 -4.41
CA LYS A 97 3.79 -22.42 -5.22
C LYS A 97 3.99 -23.69 -4.40
N ASN A 98 4.27 -23.55 -3.10
CA ASN A 98 4.62 -24.66 -2.24
C ASN A 98 3.44 -25.23 -1.43
N ILE A 99 2.41 -24.42 -1.17
CA ILE A 99 1.27 -24.81 -0.34
C ILE A 99 0.00 -24.44 -1.09
N LYS A 100 -0.78 -25.45 -1.46
CA LYS A 100 -2.05 -25.24 -2.15
C LYS A 100 -3.08 -24.54 -1.27
N ASN A 101 -3.89 -23.69 -1.86
CA ASN A 101 -4.95 -22.93 -1.23
C ASN A 101 -4.45 -21.91 -0.18
N LEU A 102 -3.16 -21.58 -0.19
CA LEU A 102 -2.59 -20.53 0.62
C LEU A 102 -2.23 -19.33 -0.29
N TYR A 103 -2.85 -18.19 -0.02
CA TYR A 103 -2.68 -16.96 -0.78
C TYR A 103 -2.02 -15.89 0.08
N PHE A 104 -1.12 -15.11 -0.49
CA PHE A 104 -0.48 -13.99 0.18
C PHE A 104 -0.86 -12.67 -0.49
N ALA A 105 -1.13 -11.65 0.33
CA ALA A 105 -1.47 -10.32 -0.16
C ALA A 105 -0.95 -9.22 0.77
N GLY A 106 -0.51 -8.11 0.20
CA GLY A 106 -0.09 -6.93 0.95
C GLY A 106 1.36 -6.97 1.41
N GLN A 107 1.60 -6.55 2.64
CA GLN A 107 2.94 -6.38 3.21
C GLN A 107 3.81 -7.63 3.14
N ILE A 108 3.24 -8.79 3.35
CA ILE A 108 3.96 -10.07 3.31
C ILE A 108 4.66 -10.30 1.96
N ASN A 109 4.17 -9.66 0.90
CA ASN A 109 4.74 -9.70 -0.45
C ASN A 109 5.70 -8.52 -0.73
N GLY A 110 6.09 -7.76 0.29
CA GLY A 110 7.02 -6.65 0.14
C GLY A 110 6.38 -5.36 -0.40
N THR A 111 5.08 -5.16 -0.22
CA THR A 111 4.39 -3.91 -0.53
C THR A 111 3.94 -3.21 0.75
N THR A 112 4.06 -1.89 0.81
CA THR A 112 3.67 -1.10 1.99
C THR A 112 2.58 -0.06 1.71
N GLY A 113 2.10 0.05 0.47
CA GLY A 113 1.01 0.95 0.10
C GLY A 113 -0.35 0.31 0.34
N TYR A 114 -1.33 1.12 0.75
CA TYR A 114 -2.70 0.66 0.98
C TYR A 114 -3.36 0.19 -0.32
N GLU A 115 -3.15 0.91 -1.40
CA GLU A 115 -3.70 0.63 -2.72
C GLU A 115 -3.14 -0.69 -3.27
N GLU A 116 -1.85 -0.90 -3.14
CA GLU A 116 -1.19 -2.15 -3.56
C GLU A 116 -1.68 -3.33 -2.73
N ALA A 117 -1.86 -3.14 -1.42
CA ALA A 117 -2.38 -4.19 -0.54
C ALA A 117 -3.84 -4.54 -0.88
N ALA A 118 -4.69 -3.53 -1.12
CA ALA A 118 -6.08 -3.71 -1.52
C ALA A 118 -6.19 -4.46 -2.85
N ALA A 119 -5.39 -4.07 -3.85
CA ALA A 119 -5.34 -4.73 -5.15
C ALA A 119 -4.95 -6.22 -5.04
N GLN A 120 -3.91 -6.52 -4.26
CA GLN A 120 -3.50 -7.91 -4.02
C GLN A 120 -4.57 -8.71 -3.27
N GLY A 121 -5.19 -8.12 -2.24
CA GLY A 121 -6.28 -8.76 -1.49
C GLY A 121 -7.46 -9.10 -2.38
N LEU A 122 -7.82 -8.21 -3.31
CA LEU A 122 -8.88 -8.44 -4.29
C LEU A 122 -8.54 -9.63 -5.20
N VAL A 123 -7.32 -9.65 -5.79
CA VAL A 123 -6.90 -10.73 -6.68
C VAL A 123 -6.84 -12.06 -5.95
N ALA A 124 -6.24 -12.10 -4.76
CA ALA A 124 -6.15 -13.30 -3.95
C ALA A 124 -7.54 -13.85 -3.58
N GLY A 125 -8.45 -12.96 -3.14
CA GLY A 125 -9.80 -13.34 -2.75
C GLY A 125 -10.64 -13.88 -3.90
N ILE A 126 -10.59 -13.22 -5.08
CA ILE A 126 -11.28 -13.70 -6.28
C ILE A 126 -10.75 -15.08 -6.70
N ASN A 127 -9.44 -15.24 -6.78
CA ASN A 127 -8.84 -16.51 -7.22
C ASN A 127 -9.09 -17.64 -6.20
N ALA A 128 -9.10 -17.35 -4.92
CA ALA A 128 -9.47 -18.32 -3.91
C ALA A 128 -10.92 -18.80 -4.09
N ALA A 129 -11.85 -17.88 -4.35
CA ALA A 129 -13.25 -18.22 -4.62
C ALA A 129 -13.40 -19.05 -5.91
N LEU A 130 -12.79 -18.61 -7.00
CA LEU A 130 -12.80 -19.34 -8.27
C LEU A 130 -12.23 -20.76 -8.14
N SER A 131 -11.15 -20.91 -7.38
CA SER A 131 -10.54 -22.22 -7.09
C SER A 131 -11.50 -23.16 -6.35
N ILE A 132 -12.25 -22.67 -5.36
CA ILE A 132 -13.26 -23.45 -4.63
C ILE A 132 -14.38 -23.89 -5.57
N GLU A 133 -14.76 -23.03 -6.51
CA GLU A 133 -15.81 -23.32 -7.51
C GLU A 133 -15.32 -24.16 -8.69
N GLY A 134 -14.03 -24.51 -8.73
CA GLY A 134 -13.42 -25.25 -9.87
C GLY A 134 -13.44 -24.48 -11.18
N LYS A 135 -13.45 -23.16 -11.12
CA LYS A 135 -13.41 -22.25 -12.27
C LYS A 135 -11.98 -21.88 -12.64
N GLU A 136 -11.81 -21.41 -13.90
CA GLU A 136 -10.53 -20.88 -14.36
C GLU A 136 -10.09 -19.65 -13.53
N PRO A 137 -8.80 -19.53 -13.24
CA PRO A 137 -8.28 -18.42 -12.45
C PRO A 137 -8.38 -17.09 -13.22
N TRP A 138 -8.58 -16.02 -12.47
CA TRP A 138 -8.48 -14.67 -12.99
C TRP A 138 -7.03 -14.19 -12.96
N ILE A 139 -6.46 -14.00 -14.13
CA ILE A 139 -5.10 -13.48 -14.32
C ILE A 139 -5.20 -12.18 -15.12
N GLU A 140 -4.90 -11.08 -14.45
CA GLU A 140 -4.94 -9.77 -15.08
C GLU A 140 -3.63 -9.46 -15.80
N SER A 141 -3.73 -8.89 -17.01
CA SER A 141 -2.54 -8.59 -17.81
C SER A 141 -1.99 -7.19 -17.53
N ARG A 142 -0.70 -7.00 -17.80
CA ARG A 142 -0.02 -5.70 -17.74
C ARG A 142 -0.61 -4.66 -18.70
N SER A 143 -1.24 -5.09 -19.79
CA SER A 143 -1.86 -4.20 -20.77
C SER A 143 -3.24 -3.72 -20.36
N ASN A 144 -3.91 -4.39 -19.41
CA ASN A 144 -5.30 -4.11 -19.02
C ASN A 144 -5.42 -3.29 -17.76
N SER A 145 -4.51 -3.43 -16.81
CA SER A 145 -4.63 -2.74 -15.52
C SER A 145 -3.29 -2.54 -14.81
N TYR A 146 -3.24 -1.56 -13.90
CA TYR A 146 -2.13 -1.42 -12.96
C TYR A 146 -2.05 -2.58 -11.98
N ILE A 147 -3.15 -3.28 -11.71
CA ILE A 147 -3.16 -4.53 -10.93
C ILE A 147 -2.33 -5.59 -11.64
N GLY A 148 -2.50 -5.75 -12.95
CA GLY A 148 -1.69 -6.68 -13.75
C GLY A 148 -0.20 -6.32 -13.71
N VAL A 149 0.15 -5.04 -13.84
CA VAL A 149 1.55 -4.58 -13.72
C VAL A 149 2.12 -4.90 -12.34
N LEU A 150 1.36 -4.60 -11.27
CA LEU A 150 1.76 -4.86 -9.89
C LEU A 150 2.06 -6.35 -9.64
N ILE A 151 1.12 -7.21 -10.00
CA ILE A 151 1.25 -8.66 -9.76
C ILE A 151 2.44 -9.21 -10.54
N ASP A 152 2.52 -8.88 -11.82
CA ASP A 152 3.60 -9.39 -12.68
C ASP A 152 4.98 -8.90 -12.22
N ASP A 153 5.14 -7.62 -11.86
CA ASP A 153 6.39 -7.11 -11.29
C ASP A 153 6.80 -7.88 -10.02
N LEU A 154 5.87 -8.12 -9.10
CA LEU A 154 6.15 -8.81 -7.85
C LEU A 154 6.62 -10.24 -8.08
N ILE A 155 5.90 -11.01 -8.90
CA ILE A 155 6.18 -12.44 -9.06
C ILE A 155 7.33 -12.75 -10.02
N THR A 156 7.66 -11.84 -10.95
CA THR A 156 8.75 -12.03 -11.92
C THR A 156 10.05 -11.39 -11.47
N LEU A 157 9.99 -10.14 -11.04
CA LEU A 157 11.17 -9.37 -10.65
C LEU A 157 11.48 -9.50 -9.15
N GLY A 158 10.46 -9.77 -8.34
CA GLY A 158 10.57 -9.66 -6.88
C GLY A 158 10.76 -8.22 -6.45
N THR A 159 11.12 -8.03 -5.18
CA THR A 159 11.41 -6.70 -4.65
C THR A 159 12.57 -6.74 -3.67
N LYS A 160 13.47 -5.76 -3.77
CA LYS A 160 14.60 -5.56 -2.85
C LYS A 160 14.32 -4.47 -1.82
N GLU A 161 13.29 -3.66 -2.08
CA GLU A 161 12.81 -2.57 -1.22
C GLU A 161 11.27 -2.58 -1.27
N PRO A 162 10.56 -1.92 -0.34
CA PRO A 162 9.10 -1.88 -0.38
C PRO A 162 8.58 -1.39 -1.73
N TYR A 163 7.82 -2.26 -2.41
CA TYR A 163 7.28 -1.98 -3.73
C TYR A 163 6.20 -0.89 -3.66
N ARG A 164 6.27 0.05 -4.58
CA ARG A 164 5.22 1.04 -4.83
C ARG A 164 4.93 1.10 -6.33
N MET A 165 3.63 1.22 -6.64
CA MET A 165 3.18 1.41 -8.01
C MET A 165 3.44 2.85 -8.46
N PHE A 166 4.10 2.98 -9.59
CA PHE A 166 4.30 4.23 -10.30
C PHE A 166 3.89 4.07 -11.75
N THR A 167 3.40 5.14 -12.36
CA THR A 167 3.05 5.16 -13.79
C THR A 167 4.23 4.78 -14.70
N SER A 168 5.46 5.06 -14.25
CA SER A 168 6.69 4.69 -14.97
C SER A 168 6.92 3.17 -15.08
N ARG A 169 6.23 2.36 -14.27
CA ARG A 169 6.31 0.90 -14.32
C ARG A 169 5.41 0.29 -15.39
N ALA A 170 4.43 1.05 -15.89
CA ALA A 170 3.44 0.58 -16.85
C ALA A 170 3.82 0.96 -18.28
N GLU A 171 4.03 -0.03 -19.13
CA GLU A 171 4.34 0.13 -20.56
C GLU A 171 3.17 0.79 -21.29
N HIS A 172 1.95 0.41 -20.90
CA HIS A 172 0.70 0.89 -21.51
C HIS A 172 0.06 2.06 -20.76
N ARG A 173 0.84 2.87 -20.03
CA ARG A 173 0.33 3.96 -19.17
C ARG A 173 -0.54 4.99 -19.90
N LEU A 174 -0.39 5.16 -21.21
CA LEU A 174 -1.23 6.04 -22.00
C LEU A 174 -2.64 5.48 -22.21
N LEU A 175 -2.82 4.16 -22.09
CA LEU A 175 -4.11 3.47 -22.14
C LEU A 175 -4.70 3.25 -20.75
N LEU A 176 -3.82 3.01 -19.76
CA LEU A 176 -4.20 2.72 -18.38
C LEU A 176 -4.40 4.01 -17.60
N ARG A 177 -5.48 4.74 -17.89
CA ARG A 177 -5.80 6.01 -17.25
C ARG A 177 -6.89 5.84 -16.20
N GLU A 178 -6.94 6.77 -15.26
CA GLU A 178 -7.98 6.83 -14.23
C GLU A 178 -9.36 7.05 -14.87
N ASP A 179 -9.44 7.99 -15.80
CA ASP A 179 -10.67 8.41 -16.47
C ASP A 179 -11.36 7.34 -17.34
N ASN A 180 -10.68 6.26 -17.66
CA ASN A 180 -11.23 5.14 -18.43
C ASN A 180 -11.19 3.79 -17.70
N ALA A 181 -10.84 3.79 -16.42
CA ALA A 181 -10.68 2.54 -15.65
C ALA A 181 -12.00 1.75 -15.55
N ASP A 182 -13.10 2.43 -15.36
CA ASP A 182 -14.44 1.86 -15.35
C ASP A 182 -14.81 1.22 -16.70
N GLN A 183 -14.47 1.87 -17.81
CA GLN A 183 -14.74 1.36 -19.16
C GLN A 183 -13.99 0.06 -19.45
N ARG A 184 -12.78 -0.07 -18.92
CA ARG A 184 -11.94 -1.26 -19.12
C ARG A 184 -12.33 -2.40 -18.18
N LEU A 185 -12.67 -2.10 -16.93
CA LEU A 185 -12.76 -3.09 -15.85
C LEU A 185 -14.20 -3.46 -15.47
N THR A 186 -15.19 -2.58 -15.65
CA THR A 186 -16.58 -2.86 -15.24
C THR A 186 -17.20 -4.07 -15.95
N PRO A 187 -17.08 -4.22 -17.29
CA PRO A 187 -17.62 -5.41 -17.95
C PRO A 187 -17.00 -6.70 -17.44
N TYR A 188 -15.71 -6.64 -17.13
CA TYR A 188 -14.95 -7.77 -16.62
C TYR A 188 -15.35 -8.12 -15.17
N ALA A 189 -15.45 -7.11 -14.31
CA ALA A 189 -15.93 -7.27 -12.94
C ALA A 189 -17.34 -7.89 -12.88
N HIS A 190 -18.21 -7.52 -13.80
CA HIS A 190 -19.53 -8.09 -13.94
C HIS A 190 -19.46 -9.58 -14.34
N SER A 191 -18.62 -9.93 -15.32
CA SER A 191 -18.45 -11.33 -15.77
C SER A 191 -17.90 -12.24 -14.66
N LEU A 192 -17.10 -11.71 -13.75
CA LEU A 192 -16.59 -12.41 -12.57
C LEU A 192 -17.62 -12.52 -11.43
N GLY A 193 -18.79 -11.86 -11.56
CA GLY A 193 -19.82 -11.87 -10.52
C GLY A 193 -19.52 -10.98 -9.30
N ILE A 194 -18.49 -10.14 -9.35
CA ILE A 194 -18.13 -9.23 -8.26
C ILE A 194 -18.84 -7.87 -8.35
N LEU A 195 -19.54 -7.62 -9.43
CA LEU A 195 -20.35 -6.42 -9.64
C LEU A 195 -21.82 -6.81 -9.84
N SER A 196 -22.72 -6.11 -9.14
CA SER A 196 -24.16 -6.33 -9.28
C SER A 196 -24.69 -5.94 -10.66
N ASN A 197 -25.76 -6.59 -11.11
CA ASN A 197 -26.45 -6.23 -12.36
C ASN A 197 -26.88 -4.76 -12.37
N GLU A 198 -27.43 -4.26 -11.25
CA GLU A 198 -27.87 -2.87 -11.12
C GLU A 198 -26.74 -1.88 -11.42
N ARG A 199 -25.56 -2.12 -10.83
CA ARG A 199 -24.39 -1.26 -11.02
C ARG A 199 -23.81 -1.37 -12.43
N SER A 200 -23.84 -2.55 -13.03
CA SER A 200 -23.42 -2.77 -14.42
C SER A 200 -24.35 -2.06 -15.41
N VAL A 201 -25.67 -2.10 -15.18
CA VAL A 201 -26.66 -1.39 -16.01
C VAL A 201 -26.50 0.13 -15.86
N SER A 202 -26.32 0.64 -14.65
CA SER A 202 -26.07 2.07 -14.40
C SER A 202 -24.85 2.56 -15.18
N TYR A 203 -23.75 1.81 -15.16
CA TYR A 203 -22.56 2.12 -15.95
C TYR A 203 -22.83 2.16 -17.45
N THR A 204 -23.57 1.19 -17.99
CA THR A 204 -23.92 1.12 -19.40
C THR A 204 -24.77 2.32 -19.83
N HIS A 205 -25.70 2.77 -18.99
CA HIS A 205 -26.50 3.95 -19.24
C HIS A 205 -25.68 5.25 -19.24
N LEU A 206 -24.78 5.42 -18.30
CA LEU A 206 -23.87 6.59 -18.26
C LEU A 206 -23.04 6.66 -19.55
N ARG A 207 -22.47 5.54 -19.96
CA ARG A 207 -21.67 5.46 -21.19
C ARG A 207 -22.49 5.81 -22.46
N ALA A 208 -23.76 5.41 -22.52
CA ALA A 208 -24.61 5.73 -23.65
C ALA A 208 -24.92 7.24 -23.80
N HIS A 209 -24.83 8.00 -22.70
CA HIS A 209 -24.99 9.45 -22.70
C HIS A 209 -23.71 10.24 -22.99
N GLU A 210 -22.54 9.61 -22.85
CA GLU A 210 -21.25 10.23 -23.12
C GLU A 210 -20.77 10.05 -24.58
N THR A 211 -21.47 9.20 -25.34
CA THR A 211 -21.17 9.01 -26.78
C THR A 211 -22.02 10.00 -27.59
N PRO A 212 -21.40 10.94 -28.34
CA PRO A 212 -22.14 11.87 -29.20
C PRO A 212 -22.87 11.18 -30.34
#